data_7501ce124d8a1b80e28c2988bd33423d
#
_entry.id   7501ce124d8a1b80e28c2988bd33423d
#
_cell.length_a   1.000
_cell.length_b   1.000
_cell.length_c   1.000
_cell.angle_alpha   90.00
_cell.angle_beta   90.00
_cell.angle_gamma   90.00
#
_symmetry.space_group_name_H-M   'P 1'
#
loop_
_entity.id
_entity.type
_entity.pdbx_description
1 polymer ?
#
loop_
_entity_poly.entity_id
_entity_poly.type
_entity_poly.pdbx_seq_one_letter_code
_entity_poly.pdbx_strand_id
1 'polypeptide(L)'
;MNRVLALAIVAAFAAGCSDTGSSNGALSALSTPSSASLVTDNFSGTVDVGGLDVHPFTITIGNQPVSVTLTAAGPPPSIFMGLGVGSPATDGTCSVFSNAAVVVQAGTGPHLSGSIAAGSYCVAVFDVGNQTVPVDYTVTVVHY
;
A
#
# COMPACT_ATOMS: atom_id res chain seq x y z
N MET A 1 51.79 2.01 -40.02
CA MET A 1 52.59 0.89 -40.67
C MET A 1 51.83 -0.38 -40.39
N ASN A 2 51.57 -1.06 -41.52
CA ASN A 2 51.17 -2.47 -41.70
C ASN A 2 49.75 -2.91 -41.29
N ARG A 3 48.92 -3.04 -42.28
CA ARG A 3 48.62 -4.14 -43.29
C ARG A 3 47.69 -5.20 -42.67
N VAL A 4 46.45 -5.20 -43.12
CA VAL A 4 45.84 -6.05 -44.18
C VAL A 4 45.89 -7.55 -43.84
N LEU A 5 44.74 -8.18 -43.67
CA LEU A 5 44.31 -9.24 -44.61
C LEU A 5 42.83 -9.65 -44.35
N ALA A 6 42.09 -9.59 -45.43
CA ALA A 6 40.76 -10.18 -45.58
C ALA A 6 40.89 -11.70 -45.79
N LEU A 7 39.92 -12.45 -45.31
CA LEU A 7 39.58 -13.73 -45.98
C LEU A 7 38.09 -14.01 -45.82
N ALA A 8 37.42 -13.97 -46.92
CA ALA A 8 36.06 -14.47 -47.12
C ALA A 8 36.14 -15.99 -47.36
N ILE A 9 35.21 -16.73 -46.71
CA ILE A 9 34.87 -18.08 -47.19
C ILE A 9 33.34 -18.18 -47.18
N VAL A 10 32.83 -18.39 -48.39
CA VAL A 10 31.48 -18.80 -48.77
C VAL A 10 31.42 -20.32 -48.84
N ALA A 11 30.37 -20.93 -48.31
CA ALA A 11 29.77 -22.19 -48.80
C ALA A 11 28.56 -22.49 -47.89
N ALA A 12 27.37 -22.42 -48.32
CA ALA A 12 26.57 -23.24 -49.24
C ALA A 12 25.80 -24.37 -48.54
N PHE A 13 24.47 -24.19 -48.58
CA PHE A 13 23.38 -25.16 -48.73
C PHE A 13 23.36 -26.45 -47.91
N ALA A 14 22.29 -26.60 -47.13
CA ALA A 14 21.46 -27.81 -47.21
C ALA A 14 20.01 -27.46 -46.81
N ALA A 15 19.14 -27.58 -47.79
CA ALA A 15 17.70 -27.68 -47.59
C ALA A 15 17.39 -29.04 -46.94
N GLY A 16 16.67 -29.06 -45.88
CA GLY A 16 16.10 -30.24 -45.28
C GLY A 16 14.65 -29.93 -44.88
N CYS A 17 13.74 -30.27 -45.78
CA CYS A 17 12.31 -30.34 -45.48
C CYS A 17 11.98 -31.60 -44.70
N SER A 18 10.89 -31.50 -43.99
CA SER A 18 10.07 -32.53 -43.35
C SER A 18 10.48 -32.97 -41.96
N ASP A 19 9.74 -32.42 -41.01
CA ASP A 19 9.14 -33.29 -40.01
C ASP A 19 7.79 -32.75 -39.59
N THR A 20 6.78 -33.53 -39.88
CA THR A 20 5.41 -33.40 -39.38
C THR A 20 5.41 -33.81 -37.90
N GLY A 21 5.85 -32.92 -37.03
CA GLY A 21 5.74 -33.07 -35.60
C GLY A 21 4.59 -32.21 -35.10
N SER A 22 3.50 -32.83 -34.65
CA SER A 22 2.47 -32.21 -33.85
C SER A 22 3.09 -31.55 -32.60
N SER A 23 3.52 -30.34 -32.77
CA SER A 23 3.76 -29.50 -31.60
C SER A 23 2.41 -29.11 -31.03
N ASN A 24 1.98 -29.83 -30.02
CA ASN A 24 1.04 -29.28 -29.03
C ASN A 24 1.71 -28.00 -28.53
N GLY A 25 1.43 -26.91 -29.19
CA GLY A 25 1.72 -25.58 -28.67
C GLY A 25 1.03 -25.44 -27.35
N ALA A 26 1.78 -25.64 -26.28
CA ALA A 26 1.37 -25.17 -24.98
C ALA A 26 1.18 -23.66 -25.15
N LEU A 27 -0.07 -23.26 -25.33
CA LEU A 27 -0.46 -21.89 -25.15
C LEU A 27 -0.01 -21.57 -23.73
N SER A 28 1.12 -20.87 -23.58
CA SER A 28 1.44 -20.20 -22.35
C SER A 28 0.20 -19.42 -22.00
N ALA A 29 -0.50 -19.86 -20.96
CA ALA A 29 -1.62 -19.12 -20.44
C ALA A 29 -1.10 -17.71 -20.20
N LEU A 30 -1.55 -16.75 -21.00
CA LEU A 30 -1.39 -15.34 -20.67
C LEU A 30 -2.01 -15.22 -19.28
N SER A 31 -1.16 -15.10 -18.27
CA SER A 31 -1.60 -14.70 -16.95
C SER A 31 -2.26 -13.35 -17.14
N THR A 32 -3.58 -13.30 -17.14
CA THR A 32 -4.31 -12.04 -17.04
C THR A 32 -3.73 -11.33 -15.83
N PRO A 33 -3.21 -10.10 -15.98
CA PRO A 33 -2.77 -9.36 -14.81
C PRO A 33 -3.94 -9.29 -13.85
N SER A 34 -3.74 -9.80 -12.65
CA SER A 34 -4.73 -9.65 -11.57
C SER A 34 -4.92 -8.14 -11.39
N SER A 35 -6.09 -7.64 -11.74
CA SER A 35 -6.42 -6.24 -11.51
C SER A 35 -6.33 -6.01 -10.02
N ALA A 36 -5.41 -5.15 -9.60
CA ALA A 36 -5.32 -4.71 -8.21
C ALA A 36 -6.69 -4.14 -7.80
N SER A 37 -7.31 -4.73 -6.79
CA SER A 37 -8.59 -4.29 -6.27
C SER A 37 -8.36 -3.30 -5.14
N LEU A 38 -9.07 -2.19 -5.18
CA LEU A 38 -9.09 -1.22 -4.09
C LEU A 38 -9.78 -1.82 -2.87
N VAL A 39 -9.12 -1.78 -1.74
CA VAL A 39 -9.62 -2.21 -0.43
C VAL A 39 -9.92 -0.98 0.41
N THR A 40 -11.01 -1.03 1.16
CA THR A 40 -11.38 0.03 2.10
C THR A 40 -11.64 -0.59 3.46
N ASP A 41 -10.79 -0.27 4.41
CA ASP A 41 -10.94 -0.64 5.81
C ASP A 41 -11.55 0.53 6.58
N ASN A 42 -12.60 0.25 7.35
CA ASN A 42 -13.24 1.21 8.22
C ASN A 42 -13.09 0.75 9.67
N PHE A 43 -12.53 1.61 10.49
CA PHE A 43 -12.33 1.38 11.92
C PHE A 43 -13.09 2.44 12.71
N SER A 44 -13.65 2.03 13.84
CA SER A 44 -14.31 2.94 14.79
C SER A 44 -13.91 2.55 16.20
N GLY A 45 -13.80 3.53 17.06
CA GLY A 45 -13.43 3.35 18.44
C GLY A 45 -13.70 4.58 19.27
N THR A 46 -13.23 4.55 20.51
CA THR A 46 -13.29 5.66 21.45
C THR A 46 -11.89 5.91 22.00
N VAL A 47 -11.41 7.13 21.90
CA VAL A 47 -10.15 7.54 22.53
C VAL A 47 -10.45 8.23 23.84
N ASP A 48 -9.92 7.67 24.94
CA ASP A 48 -9.98 8.30 26.27
C ASP A 48 -9.09 9.54 26.33
N VAL A 49 -9.33 10.40 27.30
CA VAL A 49 -8.49 11.59 27.56
C VAL A 49 -7.05 11.17 27.80
N GLY A 50 -6.13 11.69 27.00
CA GLY A 50 -4.72 11.29 26.97
C GLY A 50 -4.47 9.91 26.37
N GLY A 51 -5.48 9.31 25.73
CA GLY A 51 -5.46 7.94 25.21
C GLY A 51 -5.02 7.82 23.76
N LEU A 52 -4.92 6.57 23.35
CA LEU A 52 -4.54 6.13 22.02
C LEU A 52 -5.37 4.88 21.69
N ASP A 53 -5.83 4.77 20.45
CA ASP A 53 -6.43 3.57 19.90
C ASP A 53 -5.72 3.17 18.60
N VAL A 54 -5.59 1.86 18.36
CA VAL A 54 -4.75 1.30 17.30
C VAL A 54 -5.51 0.21 16.55
N HIS A 55 -5.52 0.32 15.22
CA HIS A 55 -6.11 -0.70 14.34
C HIS A 55 -5.08 -1.23 13.34
N PRO A 56 -4.86 -2.54 13.28
CA PRO A 56 -4.00 -3.14 12.27
C PRO A 56 -4.71 -3.22 10.92
N PHE A 57 -3.94 -3.08 9.84
CA PHE A 57 -4.36 -3.35 8.47
C PHE A 57 -3.22 -3.94 7.65
N THR A 58 -3.54 -4.55 6.49
CA THR A 58 -2.53 -5.23 5.68
C THR A 58 -2.62 -4.78 4.23
N ILE A 59 -1.50 -4.30 3.69
CA ILE A 59 -1.35 -3.97 2.27
C ILE A 59 -0.82 -5.19 1.55
N THR A 60 -1.56 -5.70 0.59
CA THR A 60 -1.20 -6.90 -0.18
C THR A 60 -0.40 -6.56 -1.43
N ILE A 61 -0.63 -5.39 -2.02
CA ILE A 61 0.07 -4.91 -3.23
C ILE A 61 0.80 -3.61 -2.88
N GLY A 62 2.11 -3.71 -2.76
CA GLY A 62 2.95 -2.57 -2.41
C GLY A 62 3.14 -1.57 -3.55
N ASN A 63 3.64 -0.39 -3.18
CA ASN A 63 3.92 0.73 -4.08
C ASN A 63 2.68 1.28 -4.82
N GLN A 64 1.48 0.98 -4.27
CA GLN A 64 0.23 1.58 -4.71
C GLN A 64 -0.17 2.72 -3.76
N PRO A 65 -1.05 3.61 -4.19
CA PRO A 65 -1.57 4.66 -3.34
C PRO A 65 -2.24 4.09 -2.09
N VAL A 66 -1.97 4.71 -0.94
CA VAL A 66 -2.67 4.52 0.32
C VAL A 66 -3.13 5.86 0.83
N SER A 67 -4.32 5.92 1.39
CA SER A 67 -4.85 7.12 2.02
C SER A 67 -5.57 6.80 3.33
N VAL A 68 -5.47 7.71 4.29
CA VAL A 68 -6.12 7.59 5.59
C VAL A 68 -6.91 8.86 5.87
N THR A 69 -8.17 8.68 6.23
CA THR A 69 -9.11 9.77 6.50
C THR A 69 -9.77 9.57 7.86
N LEU A 70 -9.68 10.53 8.75
CA LEU A 70 -10.53 10.61 9.93
C LEU A 70 -11.90 11.14 9.47
N THR A 71 -12.88 10.26 9.32
CA THR A 71 -14.18 10.61 8.73
C THR A 71 -15.19 11.12 9.74
N ALA A 72 -15.02 10.76 11.01
CA ALA A 72 -15.82 11.28 12.12
C ALA A 72 -14.97 11.39 13.40
N ALA A 73 -15.25 12.37 14.22
CA ALA A 73 -14.75 12.51 15.59
C ALA A 73 -15.71 13.37 16.41
N GLY A 74 -15.96 13.00 17.65
CA GLY A 74 -16.81 13.80 18.55
C GLY A 74 -17.35 13.01 19.74
N PRO A 75 -17.98 13.70 20.70
CA PRO A 75 -18.13 15.15 20.82
C PRO A 75 -16.87 15.86 21.29
N PRO A 76 -16.67 17.14 20.94
CA PRO A 76 -17.41 17.93 19.95
C PRO A 76 -16.95 17.63 18.51
N PRO A 77 -17.76 17.83 17.47
CA PRO A 77 -17.41 17.49 16.09
C PRO A 77 -16.26 18.33 15.52
N SER A 78 -15.86 19.39 16.21
CA SER A 78 -14.72 20.24 15.87
C SER A 78 -13.44 19.85 16.62
N ILE A 79 -13.42 18.69 17.31
CA ILE A 79 -12.24 18.24 18.05
C ILE A 79 -11.07 17.92 17.08
N PHE A 80 -9.87 18.33 17.48
CA PHE A 80 -8.65 17.90 16.79
C PHE A 80 -8.17 16.58 17.40
N MET A 81 -7.83 15.64 16.53
CA MET A 81 -7.28 14.34 16.89
C MET A 81 -5.92 14.14 16.22
N GLY A 82 -5.04 13.42 16.87
CA GLY A 82 -3.85 12.89 16.25
C GLY A 82 -4.22 11.68 15.39
N LEU A 83 -3.68 11.62 14.18
CA LEU A 83 -3.83 10.51 13.25
C LEU A 83 -2.44 10.10 12.75
N GLY A 84 -2.11 8.82 12.83
CA GLY A 84 -0.80 8.33 12.41
C GLY A 84 -0.85 6.97 11.74
N VAL A 85 0.14 6.68 10.89
CA VAL A 85 0.38 5.37 10.30
C VAL A 85 1.76 4.88 10.71
N GLY A 86 1.87 3.59 11.02
CA GLY A 86 3.11 2.99 11.49
C GLY A 86 3.17 1.49 11.33
N SER A 87 4.14 0.90 11.98
CA SER A 87 4.31 -0.55 12.07
C SER A 87 3.72 -1.07 13.38
N PRO A 88 2.95 -2.19 13.35
CA PRO A 88 2.46 -2.80 14.57
C PRO A 88 3.62 -3.36 15.39
N ALA A 89 3.62 -3.11 16.68
CA ALA A 89 4.56 -3.68 17.62
C ALA A 89 3.96 -4.94 18.28
N THR A 90 4.82 -5.78 18.83
CA THR A 90 4.43 -7.06 19.45
C THR A 90 3.61 -6.90 20.73
N ASP A 91 3.65 -5.73 21.34
CA ASP A 91 2.90 -5.35 22.53
C ASP A 91 1.51 -4.76 22.21
N GLY A 92 1.12 -4.76 20.92
CA GLY A 92 -0.16 -4.21 20.45
C GLY A 92 -0.13 -2.71 20.21
N THR A 93 1.00 -2.03 20.41
CA THR A 93 1.15 -0.61 20.10
C THR A 93 1.46 -0.38 18.62
N CYS A 94 1.37 0.87 18.17
CA CYS A 94 1.69 1.31 16.82
C CYS A 94 2.93 2.21 16.86
N SER A 95 4.02 1.76 16.25
CA SER A 95 5.21 2.60 16.04
C SER A 95 4.98 3.51 14.84
N VAL A 96 4.46 4.70 15.09
CA VAL A 96 4.11 5.67 14.05
C VAL A 96 5.37 6.17 13.35
N PHE A 97 5.35 6.21 12.02
CA PHE A 97 6.47 6.73 11.22
C PHE A 97 6.60 8.25 11.42
N SER A 98 7.82 8.75 11.46
CA SER A 98 8.14 10.14 11.79
C SER A 98 7.50 11.20 10.89
N ASN A 99 7.13 10.82 9.67
CA ASN A 99 6.52 11.70 8.67
C ASN A 99 5.09 11.28 8.29
N ALA A 100 4.48 10.38 9.05
CA ALA A 100 3.15 9.85 8.81
C ALA A 100 2.22 10.08 10.02
N ALA A 101 2.32 11.27 10.62
CA ALA A 101 1.41 11.72 11.67
C ALA A 101 0.98 13.16 11.41
N VAL A 102 -0.30 13.43 11.68
CA VAL A 102 -0.92 14.75 11.55
C VAL A 102 -1.91 15.00 12.69
N VAL A 103 -2.21 16.27 12.95
CA VAL A 103 -3.28 16.69 13.85
C VAL A 103 -4.38 17.31 13.00
N VAL A 104 -5.56 16.69 13.03
CA VAL A 104 -6.66 17.04 12.12
C VAL A 104 -8.02 17.00 12.81
N GLN A 105 -8.97 17.69 12.22
CA GLN A 105 -10.40 17.48 12.47
C GLN A 105 -10.94 16.44 11.49
N ALA A 106 -12.07 15.81 11.86
CA ALA A 106 -12.77 14.91 10.94
C ALA A 106 -13.19 15.63 9.66
N GLY A 107 -13.08 14.93 8.54
CA GLY A 107 -13.38 15.48 7.21
C GLY A 107 -13.60 14.39 6.18
N THR A 108 -13.86 14.79 4.93
CA THR A 108 -14.15 13.88 3.82
C THR A 108 -12.96 13.60 2.92
N GLY A 109 -11.90 14.38 3.03
CA GLY A 109 -10.67 14.22 2.24
C GLY A 109 -9.58 13.48 2.99
N PRO A 110 -8.63 12.87 2.27
CA PRO A 110 -7.49 12.20 2.89
C PRO A 110 -6.66 13.18 3.74
N HIS A 111 -6.36 12.77 4.99
CA HIS A 111 -5.48 13.50 5.89
C HIS A 111 -4.02 13.04 5.76
N LEU A 112 -3.83 11.74 5.47
CA LEU A 112 -2.54 11.16 5.13
C LEU A 112 -2.65 10.46 3.78
N SER A 113 -1.65 10.63 2.92
CA SER A 113 -1.58 9.96 1.62
C SER A 113 -0.13 9.65 1.30
N GLY A 114 0.09 8.52 0.64
CA GLY A 114 1.43 8.09 0.25
C GLY A 114 1.40 6.80 -0.53
N SER A 115 2.57 6.18 -0.59
CA SER A 115 2.76 4.86 -1.18
C SER A 115 3.73 4.11 -0.28
N ILE A 116 3.34 2.91 0.15
CA ILE A 116 4.15 2.07 1.03
C ILE A 116 4.24 0.64 0.47
N ALA A 117 5.22 -0.13 0.93
CA ALA A 117 5.41 -1.52 0.49
C ALA A 117 4.25 -2.42 0.96
N ALA A 118 4.13 -3.62 0.37
CA ALA A 118 3.26 -4.65 0.93
C ALA A 118 3.74 -5.04 2.33
N GLY A 119 2.81 -5.26 3.24
CA GLY A 119 3.14 -5.58 4.64
C GLY A 119 2.01 -5.29 5.61
N SER A 120 2.27 -5.53 6.90
CA SER A 120 1.35 -5.23 7.98
C SER A 120 1.66 -3.87 8.57
N TYR A 121 0.62 -3.08 8.78
CA TYR A 121 0.66 -1.71 9.27
C TYR A 121 -0.38 -1.48 10.36
N CYS A 122 -0.32 -0.33 10.99
CA CYS A 122 -1.33 0.12 11.94
C CYS A 122 -1.70 1.58 11.65
N VAL A 123 -2.96 1.90 11.86
CA VAL A 123 -3.42 3.28 12.02
C VAL A 123 -3.65 3.55 13.50
N ALA A 124 -3.17 4.69 13.96
CA ALA A 124 -3.30 5.15 15.33
C ALA A 124 -4.13 6.43 15.36
N VAL A 125 -5.10 6.48 16.26
CA VAL A 125 -5.89 7.69 16.56
C VAL A 125 -5.65 8.03 18.03
N PHE A 126 -5.30 9.27 18.34
CA PHE A 126 -4.88 9.64 19.69
C PHE A 126 -5.27 11.06 20.07
N ASP A 127 -5.41 11.27 21.40
CA ASP A 127 -5.60 12.60 21.97
C ASP A 127 -4.31 13.43 21.85
N VAL A 128 -4.45 14.67 21.41
CA VAL A 128 -3.34 15.63 21.32
C VAL A 128 -3.31 16.60 22.54
N GLY A 129 -3.99 16.23 23.62
CA GLY A 129 -4.05 17.00 24.86
C GLY A 129 -5.15 18.05 24.89
N ASN A 130 -6.15 17.92 24.04
CA ASN A 130 -7.28 18.86 23.96
C ASN A 130 -8.63 18.23 24.33
N GLN A 131 -8.65 16.94 24.66
CA GLN A 131 -9.85 16.25 25.12
C GLN A 131 -10.12 16.53 26.60
N THR A 132 -11.40 16.66 26.95
CA THR A 132 -11.88 16.72 28.32
C THR A 132 -12.83 15.59 28.68
N VAL A 133 -13.25 14.85 27.66
CA VAL A 133 -14.09 13.64 27.68
C VAL A 133 -13.64 12.68 26.63
N PRO A 134 -13.97 11.39 26.73
CA PRO A 134 -13.71 10.43 25.65
C PRO A 134 -14.35 10.87 24.34
N VAL A 135 -13.69 10.60 23.23
CA VAL A 135 -14.10 10.99 21.87
C VAL A 135 -14.29 9.76 21.02
N ASP A 136 -15.48 9.57 20.49
CA ASP A 136 -15.76 8.55 19.48
C ASP A 136 -15.22 9.00 18.13
N TYR A 137 -14.72 8.05 17.34
CA TYR A 137 -14.16 8.36 16.02
C TYR A 137 -14.46 7.27 15.00
N THR A 138 -14.32 7.64 13.74
CA THR A 138 -14.25 6.70 12.61
C THR A 138 -13.09 7.11 11.70
N VAL A 139 -12.27 6.13 11.32
CA VAL A 139 -11.16 6.30 10.39
C VAL A 139 -11.32 5.32 9.22
N THR A 140 -11.06 5.80 8.02
CA THR A 140 -11.08 4.99 6.79
C THR A 140 -9.68 4.92 6.21
N VAL A 141 -9.22 3.71 5.89
CA VAL A 141 -7.98 3.43 5.18
C VAL A 141 -8.32 2.84 3.82
N VAL A 142 -7.81 3.45 2.75
CA VAL A 142 -8.01 2.97 1.38
C VAL A 142 -6.65 2.59 0.79
N HIS A 143 -6.55 1.36 0.30
CA HIS A 143 -5.29 0.77 -0.22
C HIS A 143 -5.55 -0.36 -1.23
N TYR A 144 -4.48 -1.01 -1.73
CA TYR A 144 -4.52 -2.16 -2.64
C TYR A 144 -3.96 -3.42 -2.02
#